data_763a75fde2e4c21ea17a6342be031e40
#
_entry.id   763a75fde2e4c21ea17a6342be031e40
#
_cell.length_a   1.000
_cell.length_b   1.000
_cell.length_c   1.000
_cell.angle_alpha   90.00
_cell.angle_beta   90.00
_cell.angle_gamma   90.00
#
_symmetry.space_group_name_H-M   'P 1'
#
loop_
_entity.id
_entity.type
_entity.pdbx_description
1 polymer ?
#
loop_
_entity_poly.entity_id
_entity_poly.type
_entity_poly.pdbx_seq_one_letter_code
_entity_poly.pdbx_strand_id
1 'polypeptide(L)'
;MMQGWSRIRLVAALAAGFAIVSAPARSEDRVVNFYNWSNYMAPDVLANFTKETGIKVVYDTFDANETLETRLLAGKSGYDVVVPTAYFLQRQITAHIFQKLDKSKLPNLANAWPMVTQHLSTYDPGNLYAANYMWGTTGIGYNVKMAQKILGPDARIDSWDIVFKPENLAKFKDCGVHMLDSADDIFPAALGYLGLDPNSTKQADLEKAADLVSKIRPYVRKFHSSEYLSALATGEICLVVGWSGDVMQARSRAAEAKNGVEIGYAIPEEGAQMFFDNLAIPADAQHVAEAYELINYLYRPDVAAKNSNFLSYANGNLASQKLIDPKILNDKNIYPNETTLSKLFVITARDPATQRIINRLWTRVKTGR
;
A
#
# COMPACT_ATOMS: atom_id res chain seq x y z
N MET A 1 -36.41 -88.08 52.94
CA MET A 1 -37.16 -88.26 51.67
C MET A 1 -37.24 -86.84 51.04
N MET A 2 -37.06 -86.78 49.78
CA MET A 2 -37.28 -85.70 48.81
C MET A 2 -36.03 -84.84 48.46
N GLN A 3 -35.64 -85.14 47.27
CA GLN A 3 -34.64 -84.51 46.44
C GLN A 3 -35.09 -83.11 45.96
N GLY A 4 -34.19 -82.17 45.93
CA GLY A 4 -34.38 -80.85 45.31
C GLY A 4 -33.27 -80.56 44.33
N TRP A 5 -33.61 -80.54 43.07
CA TRP A 5 -32.69 -80.32 41.94
C TRP A 5 -32.25 -78.85 41.82
N SER A 6 -30.96 -78.69 41.82
CA SER A 6 -30.29 -77.37 41.54
C SER A 6 -30.25 -77.17 40.04
N ARG A 7 -30.82 -76.01 39.56
CA ARG A 7 -30.70 -75.58 38.16
C ARG A 7 -29.60 -74.50 38.06
N ILE A 8 -28.53 -74.88 37.44
CA ILE A 8 -27.45 -73.94 37.04
C ILE A 8 -27.95 -73.15 35.83
N ARG A 9 -28.06 -71.83 35.98
CA ARG A 9 -28.29 -70.93 34.85
C ARG A 9 -26.94 -70.41 34.34
N LEU A 10 -26.58 -70.76 33.13
CA LEU A 10 -25.44 -70.21 32.39
C LEU A 10 -25.82 -68.76 31.89
N VAL A 11 -25.11 -67.70 32.33
CA VAL A 11 -25.24 -66.36 31.82
C VAL A 11 -24.14 -66.16 30.76
N ALA A 12 -24.54 -66.13 29.49
CA ALA A 12 -23.65 -65.76 28.39
C ALA A 12 -23.53 -64.27 28.35
N ALA A 13 -22.33 -63.74 28.67
CA ALA A 13 -22.02 -62.32 28.51
C ALA A 13 -21.64 -62.03 27.04
N LEU A 14 -22.51 -61.36 26.30
CA LEU A 14 -22.18 -60.75 24.99
C LEU A 14 -21.32 -59.52 25.22
N ALA A 15 -20.04 -59.59 24.89
CA ALA A 15 -19.15 -58.40 24.77
C ALA A 15 -19.42 -57.76 23.41
N ALA A 16 -20.22 -56.69 23.40
CA ALA A 16 -20.36 -55.82 22.21
C ALA A 16 -19.14 -54.93 22.10
N GLY A 17 -18.22 -55.27 21.19
CA GLY A 17 -17.10 -54.42 20.84
C GLY A 17 -17.58 -53.17 20.09
N PHE A 18 -17.55 -52.01 20.76
CA PHE A 18 -17.70 -50.70 20.09
C PHE A 18 -16.44 -50.41 19.27
N ALA A 19 -16.51 -50.62 17.95
CA ALA A 19 -15.53 -50.09 17.02
C ALA A 19 -15.74 -48.58 16.94
N ILE A 20 -14.87 -47.79 17.60
CA ILE A 20 -14.80 -46.33 17.41
C ILE A 20 -14.26 -46.12 15.99
N VAL A 21 -15.17 -45.90 15.05
CA VAL A 21 -14.81 -45.37 13.73
C VAL A 21 -14.41 -43.93 13.95
N SER A 22 -13.10 -43.67 14.05
CA SER A 22 -12.56 -42.34 13.99
C SER A 22 -12.89 -41.75 12.61
N ALA A 23 -13.93 -40.93 12.53
CA ALA A 23 -14.16 -40.11 11.34
C ALA A 23 -12.88 -39.26 11.10
N PRO A 24 -12.36 -39.19 9.87
CA PRO A 24 -11.25 -38.30 9.58
C PRO A 24 -11.68 -36.90 10.00
N ALA A 25 -10.91 -36.27 10.90
CA ALA A 25 -11.09 -34.88 11.23
C ALA A 25 -11.02 -34.13 9.92
N ARG A 26 -12.14 -33.54 9.52
CA ARG A 26 -12.18 -32.61 8.36
C ARG A 26 -11.20 -31.50 8.72
N SER A 27 -10.06 -31.48 8.06
CA SER A 27 -9.15 -30.36 8.16
C SER A 27 -9.99 -29.11 7.86
N GLU A 28 -10.16 -28.24 8.82
CA GLU A 28 -10.72 -26.91 8.55
C GLU A 28 -9.91 -26.32 7.40
N ASP A 29 -10.61 -25.86 6.35
CA ASP A 29 -9.94 -25.25 5.21
C ASP A 29 -9.15 -24.04 5.74
N ARG A 30 -7.82 -24.15 5.73
CA ARG A 30 -6.94 -23.05 6.18
C ARG A 30 -7.16 -21.86 5.28
N VAL A 31 -7.44 -20.72 5.87
CA VAL A 31 -7.76 -19.48 5.15
C VAL A 31 -7.00 -18.30 5.75
N VAL A 32 -6.64 -17.31 4.92
CA VAL A 32 -6.15 -16.02 5.35
C VAL A 32 -6.87 -14.91 4.58
N ASN A 33 -7.40 -13.94 5.31
CA ASN A 33 -8.11 -12.77 4.76
C ASN A 33 -7.11 -11.62 4.63
N PHE A 34 -6.81 -11.24 3.40
CA PHE A 34 -5.80 -10.24 3.07
C PHE A 34 -6.42 -9.00 2.44
N TYR A 35 -6.25 -7.83 3.08
CA TYR A 35 -6.76 -6.54 2.61
C TYR A 35 -5.59 -5.65 2.18
N ASN A 36 -5.48 -5.41 0.89
CA ASN A 36 -4.35 -4.73 0.28
C ASN A 36 -4.82 -3.55 -0.59
N TRP A 37 -3.90 -2.76 -1.06
CA TRP A 37 -4.16 -1.72 -2.04
C TRP A 37 -4.60 -2.30 -3.38
N SER A 38 -5.45 -1.56 -4.10
CA SER A 38 -5.81 -1.88 -5.49
C SER A 38 -4.57 -1.87 -6.39
N ASN A 39 -4.48 -2.83 -7.33
CA ASN A 39 -3.35 -2.98 -8.26
C ASN A 39 -1.98 -3.15 -7.57
N TYR A 40 -1.90 -3.80 -6.42
CA TYR A 40 -0.70 -3.84 -5.57
C TYR A 40 -0.18 -5.25 -5.28
N MET A 41 -0.42 -6.18 -6.22
CA MET A 41 0.02 -7.58 -6.15
C MET A 41 0.22 -8.15 -7.56
N ALA A 42 1.31 -8.88 -7.79
CA ALA A 42 1.50 -9.62 -9.03
C ALA A 42 0.48 -10.77 -9.13
N PRO A 43 -0.10 -11.03 -10.32
CA PRO A 43 -1.33 -11.84 -10.47
C PRO A 43 -1.25 -13.25 -9.91
N ASP A 44 -0.10 -13.91 -9.97
CA ASP A 44 0.07 -15.32 -9.60
C ASP A 44 0.72 -15.53 -8.22
N VAL A 45 1.10 -14.47 -7.50
CA VAL A 45 1.77 -14.57 -6.19
C VAL A 45 0.88 -15.27 -5.17
N LEU A 46 -0.39 -14.86 -5.04
CA LEU A 46 -1.31 -15.45 -4.08
C LEU A 46 -1.75 -16.88 -4.49
N ALA A 47 -1.89 -17.13 -5.80
CA ALA A 47 -2.19 -18.47 -6.30
C ALA A 47 -1.02 -19.44 -6.02
N ASN A 48 0.23 -18.99 -6.17
CA ASN A 48 1.41 -19.77 -5.85
C ASN A 48 1.51 -20.02 -4.33
N PHE A 49 1.23 -19.03 -3.50
CA PHE A 49 1.15 -19.21 -2.06
C PHE A 49 0.15 -20.30 -1.69
N THR A 50 -1.07 -20.23 -2.22
CA THR A 50 -2.09 -21.26 -1.98
C THR A 50 -1.64 -22.65 -2.44
N LYS A 51 -0.99 -22.74 -3.61
CA LYS A 51 -0.48 -24.02 -4.14
C LYS A 51 0.63 -24.62 -3.25
N GLU A 52 1.50 -23.77 -2.69
CA GLU A 52 2.62 -24.22 -1.86
C GLU A 52 2.19 -24.59 -0.44
N THR A 53 1.23 -23.87 0.14
CA THR A 53 0.89 -24.00 1.57
C THR A 53 -0.45 -24.69 1.85
N GLY A 54 -1.31 -24.81 0.84
CA GLY A 54 -2.69 -25.25 1.01
C GLY A 54 -3.60 -24.21 1.67
N ILE A 55 -3.10 -22.99 1.97
CA ILE A 55 -3.88 -21.92 2.58
C ILE A 55 -4.60 -21.15 1.48
N LYS A 56 -5.93 -21.05 1.57
CA LYS A 56 -6.74 -20.24 0.68
C LYS A 56 -6.61 -18.75 1.06
N VAL A 57 -6.33 -17.88 0.10
CA VAL A 57 -6.33 -16.43 0.31
C VAL A 57 -7.68 -15.86 -0.11
N VAL A 58 -8.35 -15.16 0.82
CA VAL A 58 -9.47 -14.26 0.52
C VAL A 58 -8.87 -12.87 0.39
N TYR A 59 -8.92 -12.33 -0.84
CA TYR A 59 -8.20 -11.11 -1.20
C TYR A 59 -9.18 -10.00 -1.52
N ASP A 60 -9.16 -8.94 -0.71
CA ASP A 60 -9.93 -7.72 -0.91
C ASP A 60 -9.00 -6.53 -1.10
N THR A 61 -9.50 -5.45 -1.73
CA THR A 61 -8.70 -4.27 -2.02
C THR A 61 -9.37 -2.97 -1.58
N PHE A 62 -8.52 -1.97 -1.27
CA PHE A 62 -8.91 -0.59 -1.01
C PHE A 62 -8.04 0.38 -1.83
N ASP A 63 -8.43 1.65 -1.88
CA ASP A 63 -7.74 2.71 -2.64
C ASP A 63 -7.41 3.95 -1.79
N ALA A 64 -7.72 3.91 -0.50
CA ALA A 64 -7.39 4.98 0.45
C ALA A 64 -7.12 4.43 1.85
N ASN A 65 -6.12 4.97 2.54
CA ASN A 65 -5.82 4.63 3.93
C ASN A 65 -7.01 4.86 4.87
N GLU A 66 -7.83 5.89 4.61
CA GLU A 66 -9.03 6.21 5.38
C GLU A 66 -10.08 5.10 5.29
N THR A 67 -10.18 4.42 4.16
CA THR A 67 -11.06 3.26 3.97
C THR A 67 -10.60 2.11 4.84
N LEU A 68 -9.30 1.78 4.79
CA LEU A 68 -8.69 0.76 5.65
C LEU A 68 -8.89 1.12 7.13
N GLU A 69 -8.57 2.36 7.53
CA GLU A 69 -8.66 2.80 8.93
C GLU A 69 -10.09 2.72 9.46
N THR A 70 -11.07 3.19 8.68
CA THR A 70 -12.49 3.10 9.05
C THR A 70 -12.89 1.65 9.30
N ARG A 71 -12.43 0.72 8.46
CA ARG A 71 -12.71 -0.71 8.62
C ARG A 71 -12.09 -1.28 9.90
N LEU A 72 -10.83 -0.93 10.19
CA LEU A 72 -10.12 -1.41 11.37
C LEU A 72 -10.68 -0.83 12.67
N LEU A 73 -10.98 0.48 12.69
CA LEU A 73 -11.53 1.15 13.89
C LEU A 73 -12.96 0.69 14.24
N ALA A 74 -13.72 0.21 13.27
CA ALA A 74 -15.04 -0.36 13.53
C ALA A 74 -14.97 -1.66 14.36
N GLY A 75 -13.79 -2.30 14.45
CA GLY A 75 -13.57 -3.60 15.09
C GLY A 75 -14.20 -4.75 14.29
N LYS A 76 -13.79 -5.97 14.60
CA LYS A 76 -14.16 -7.18 13.84
C LYS A 76 -13.97 -6.96 12.34
N SER A 77 -12.75 -6.52 12.01
CA SER A 77 -12.39 -6.15 10.64
C SER A 77 -12.62 -7.28 9.63
N GLY A 78 -12.44 -8.52 10.08
CA GLY A 78 -12.54 -9.73 9.28
C GLY A 78 -11.25 -10.01 8.48
N TYR A 79 -10.21 -9.21 8.68
CA TYR A 79 -8.92 -9.37 8.00
C TYR A 79 -7.83 -9.88 8.93
N ASP A 80 -6.90 -10.65 8.36
CA ASP A 80 -5.77 -11.25 9.08
C ASP A 80 -4.46 -10.57 8.72
N VAL A 81 -4.33 -10.05 7.49
CA VAL A 81 -3.21 -9.23 7.04
C VAL A 81 -3.75 -7.99 6.36
N VAL A 82 -3.18 -6.83 6.68
CA VAL A 82 -3.54 -5.53 6.08
C VAL A 82 -2.28 -4.73 5.72
N VAL A 83 -2.43 -3.71 4.85
CA VAL A 83 -1.28 -2.96 4.32
C VAL A 83 -1.42 -1.45 4.54
N PRO A 84 -1.31 -0.95 5.79
CA PRO A 84 -1.33 0.48 6.07
C PRO A 84 -0.04 1.18 5.62
N THR A 85 -0.16 2.43 5.17
CA THR A 85 0.99 3.33 5.01
C THR A 85 1.53 3.73 6.39
N ALA A 86 2.84 3.96 6.51
CA ALA A 86 3.54 4.08 7.79
C ALA A 86 2.98 5.15 8.74
N TYR A 87 2.55 6.32 8.25
CA TYR A 87 1.99 7.36 9.09
C TYR A 87 0.57 7.01 9.62
N PHE A 88 -0.21 6.20 8.90
CA PHE A 88 -1.44 5.59 9.42
C PHE A 88 -1.12 4.48 10.42
N LEU A 89 -0.16 3.60 10.08
CA LEU A 89 0.33 2.55 10.99
C LEU A 89 0.69 3.15 12.35
N GLN A 90 1.42 4.26 12.40
CA GLN A 90 1.86 4.93 13.63
C GLN A 90 0.69 5.25 14.57
N ARG A 91 -0.37 5.88 14.06
CA ARG A 91 -1.53 6.21 14.89
C ARG A 91 -2.38 4.99 15.23
N GLN A 92 -2.44 4.01 14.33
CA GLN A 92 -3.16 2.76 14.55
C GLN A 92 -2.47 1.87 15.61
N ILE A 93 -1.14 1.89 15.68
CA ILE A 93 -0.38 1.27 16.80
C ILE A 93 -0.77 1.92 18.13
N THR A 94 -0.83 3.24 18.19
CA THR A 94 -1.25 3.99 19.39
C THR A 94 -2.69 3.65 19.79
N ALA A 95 -3.56 3.37 18.82
CA ALA A 95 -4.93 2.94 19.02
C ALA A 95 -5.08 1.42 19.31
N HIS A 96 -3.97 0.69 19.47
CA HIS A 96 -3.95 -0.77 19.72
C HIS A 96 -4.66 -1.61 18.65
N ILE A 97 -4.65 -1.16 17.41
CA ILE A 97 -5.29 -1.84 16.27
C ILE A 97 -4.50 -3.07 15.83
N PHE A 98 -3.18 -3.10 16.06
CA PHE A 98 -2.31 -4.18 15.62
C PHE A 98 -1.73 -4.97 16.78
N GLN A 99 -1.48 -6.26 16.56
CA GLN A 99 -0.68 -7.09 17.45
C GLN A 99 0.82 -6.96 17.11
N LYS A 100 1.68 -7.18 18.12
CA LYS A 100 3.12 -7.24 17.89
C LYS A 100 3.47 -8.50 17.08
N LEU A 101 4.39 -8.35 16.13
CA LEU A 101 4.89 -9.46 15.34
C LEU A 101 5.86 -10.32 16.16
N ASP A 102 5.61 -11.61 16.19
CA ASP A 102 6.57 -12.61 16.63
C ASP A 102 7.58 -12.87 15.50
N LYS A 103 8.73 -12.20 15.57
CA LYS A 103 9.77 -12.29 14.53
C LYS A 103 10.36 -13.69 14.37
N SER A 104 10.19 -14.58 15.36
CA SER A 104 10.63 -15.98 15.26
C SER A 104 9.82 -16.77 14.21
N LYS A 105 8.60 -16.31 13.91
CA LYS A 105 7.71 -16.86 12.87
C LYS A 105 7.94 -16.28 11.50
N LEU A 106 8.84 -15.28 11.38
CA LEU A 106 9.12 -14.54 10.16
C LEU A 106 10.61 -14.63 9.78
N PRO A 107 11.18 -15.84 9.55
CA PRO A 107 12.61 -15.98 9.26
C PRO A 107 13.06 -15.18 8.04
N ASN A 108 12.19 -14.93 7.06
CA ASN A 108 12.52 -14.13 5.88
C ASN A 108 12.67 -12.63 6.17
N LEU A 109 12.28 -12.13 7.36
CA LEU A 109 12.60 -10.76 7.78
C LEU A 109 14.12 -10.50 7.91
N ALA A 110 14.94 -11.55 7.99
CA ALA A 110 16.40 -11.42 7.89
C ALA A 110 16.84 -10.77 6.56
N ASN A 111 15.98 -10.79 5.53
CA ASN A 111 16.23 -10.15 4.23
C ASN A 111 15.85 -8.66 4.22
N ALA A 112 15.31 -8.11 5.32
CA ALA A 112 14.86 -6.73 5.37
C ALA A 112 16.00 -5.74 5.05
N TRP A 113 15.66 -4.70 4.29
CA TRP A 113 16.63 -3.67 3.91
C TRP A 113 16.87 -2.70 5.08
N PRO A 114 18.12 -2.61 5.62
CA PRO A 114 18.41 -1.78 6.79
C PRO A 114 18.00 -0.31 6.64
N MET A 115 18.20 0.28 5.46
CA MET A 115 17.81 1.66 5.17
C MET A 115 16.29 1.84 5.37
N VAL A 116 15.48 0.92 4.84
CA VAL A 116 14.03 0.97 4.98
C VAL A 116 13.59 0.76 6.43
N THR A 117 14.15 -0.25 7.12
CA THR A 117 13.80 -0.52 8.53
C THR A 117 14.20 0.63 9.46
N GLN A 118 15.25 1.38 9.13
CA GLN A 118 15.64 2.58 9.87
C GLN A 118 14.59 3.69 9.73
N HIS A 119 14.10 3.95 8.52
CA HIS A 119 13.00 4.91 8.31
C HIS A 119 11.72 4.49 9.02
N LEU A 120 11.39 3.21 8.97
CA LEU A 120 10.19 2.67 9.64
C LEU A 120 10.24 2.80 11.16
N SER A 121 11.42 2.79 11.77
CA SER A 121 11.55 2.95 13.22
C SER A 121 11.02 4.30 13.74
N THR A 122 10.85 5.29 12.88
CA THR A 122 10.15 6.57 13.20
C THR A 122 8.67 6.35 13.50
N TYR A 123 8.05 5.37 12.87
CA TYR A 123 6.61 5.09 12.98
C TYR A 123 6.31 3.92 13.93
N ASP A 124 7.18 2.91 13.90
CA ASP A 124 7.10 1.69 14.68
C ASP A 124 8.46 1.44 15.36
N PRO A 125 8.73 2.07 16.54
CA PRO A 125 9.99 1.92 17.23
C PRO A 125 10.36 0.46 17.49
N GLY A 126 11.51 0.03 16.94
CA GLY A 126 11.97 -1.36 16.98
C GLY A 126 11.32 -2.27 15.91
N ASN A 127 10.51 -1.73 15.01
CA ASN A 127 9.78 -2.47 13.96
C ASN A 127 9.05 -3.69 14.58
N LEU A 128 8.20 -3.40 15.58
CA LEU A 128 7.56 -4.43 16.39
C LEU A 128 6.21 -4.89 15.82
N TYR A 129 5.51 -4.05 15.03
CA TYR A 129 4.14 -4.29 14.61
C TYR A 129 3.98 -4.58 13.12
N ALA A 130 4.99 -4.21 12.32
CA ALA A 130 4.86 -4.32 10.88
C ALA A 130 6.18 -4.68 10.18
N ALA A 131 6.05 -5.20 8.96
CA ALA A 131 7.15 -5.45 8.04
C ALA A 131 6.91 -4.66 6.76
N ASN A 132 7.92 -3.92 6.23
CA ASN A 132 7.72 -3.17 5.00
C ASN A 132 7.38 -4.09 3.82
N TYR A 133 6.36 -3.73 3.08
CA TYR A 133 5.98 -4.41 1.85
C TYR A 133 6.60 -3.72 0.63
N MET A 134 6.17 -2.49 0.37
CA MET A 134 6.66 -1.65 -0.72
C MET A 134 6.92 -0.23 -0.21
N TRP A 135 7.65 0.56 -0.99
CA TRP A 135 7.81 1.98 -0.77
C TRP A 135 7.91 2.72 -2.11
N GLY A 136 7.62 4.00 -2.09
CA GLY A 136 7.62 4.83 -3.28
C GLY A 136 7.61 6.31 -2.95
N THR A 137 7.36 7.12 -3.99
CA THR A 137 7.29 8.58 -3.90
C THR A 137 6.00 9.09 -4.51
N THR A 138 5.51 10.24 -4.01
CA THR A 138 4.44 11.01 -4.63
C THR A 138 5.06 12.05 -5.55
N GLY A 139 4.72 12.03 -6.83
CA GLY A 139 5.33 12.92 -7.82
C GLY A 139 4.42 13.19 -9.02
N ILE A 140 5.02 13.55 -10.15
CA ILE A 140 4.31 13.98 -11.35
C ILE A 140 4.38 12.90 -12.43
N GLY A 141 3.23 12.28 -12.75
CA GLY A 141 3.06 11.41 -13.90
C GLY A 141 2.55 12.20 -15.10
N TYR A 142 3.07 11.93 -16.30
CA TYR A 142 2.69 12.69 -17.48
C TYR A 142 2.79 11.89 -18.77
N ASN A 143 1.95 12.26 -19.76
CA ASN A 143 2.09 11.81 -21.14
C ASN A 143 3.19 12.64 -21.82
N VAL A 144 4.30 12.00 -22.17
CA VAL A 144 5.51 12.65 -22.69
C VAL A 144 5.22 13.47 -23.96
N LYS A 145 4.55 12.87 -24.95
CA LYS A 145 4.24 13.52 -26.22
C LYS A 145 3.29 14.71 -26.05
N MET A 146 2.28 14.57 -25.19
CA MET A 146 1.36 15.68 -24.92
C MET A 146 2.05 16.81 -24.16
N ALA A 147 2.87 16.49 -23.16
CA ALA A 147 3.64 17.50 -22.42
C ALA A 147 4.60 18.27 -23.34
N GLN A 148 5.34 17.56 -24.22
CA GLN A 148 6.21 18.19 -25.22
C GLN A 148 5.43 19.07 -26.20
N LYS A 149 4.25 18.65 -26.63
CA LYS A 149 3.37 19.46 -27.50
C LYS A 149 2.91 20.75 -26.82
N ILE A 150 2.65 20.70 -25.52
CA ILE A 150 2.10 21.81 -24.73
C ILE A 150 3.20 22.81 -24.32
N LEU A 151 4.35 22.29 -23.88
CA LEU A 151 5.40 23.09 -23.26
C LEU A 151 6.64 23.29 -24.15
N GLY A 152 6.74 22.52 -25.25
CA GLY A 152 7.95 22.44 -26.09
C GLY A 152 8.79 21.21 -25.81
N PRO A 153 9.69 20.83 -26.74
CA PRO A 153 10.44 19.56 -26.68
C PRO A 153 11.43 19.49 -25.50
N ASP A 154 11.95 20.64 -25.06
CA ASP A 154 12.96 20.75 -24.00
C ASP A 154 12.34 21.08 -22.62
N ALA A 155 11.01 20.96 -22.50
CA ALA A 155 10.32 21.31 -21.26
C ALA A 155 10.68 20.34 -20.11
N ARG A 156 11.03 20.93 -18.98
CA ARG A 156 11.26 20.20 -17.73
C ARG A 156 9.94 19.96 -17.02
N ILE A 157 9.69 18.72 -16.60
CA ILE A 157 8.49 18.31 -15.84
C ILE A 157 8.87 17.93 -14.39
N ASP A 158 10.09 18.17 -13.99
CA ASP A 158 10.69 17.79 -12.71
C ASP A 158 10.62 18.91 -11.65
N SER A 159 9.59 19.75 -11.70
CA SER A 159 9.34 20.80 -10.71
C SER A 159 7.85 20.88 -10.38
N TRP A 160 7.52 21.13 -9.11
CA TRP A 160 6.16 21.43 -8.66
C TRP A 160 5.56 22.69 -9.30
N ASP A 161 6.37 23.54 -9.94
CA ASP A 161 5.91 24.68 -10.74
C ASP A 161 4.87 24.28 -11.80
N ILE A 162 5.00 23.08 -12.36
CA ILE A 162 4.04 22.55 -13.36
C ILE A 162 2.66 22.36 -12.74
N VAL A 163 2.60 22.00 -11.46
CA VAL A 163 1.35 21.71 -10.75
C VAL A 163 0.82 22.93 -10.03
N PHE A 164 1.68 23.63 -9.26
CA PHE A 164 1.21 24.65 -8.31
C PHE A 164 1.19 26.08 -8.87
N LYS A 165 1.74 26.34 -10.08
CA LYS A 165 1.51 27.59 -10.79
C LYS A 165 0.28 27.49 -11.69
N PRO A 166 -0.79 28.28 -11.42
CA PRO A 166 -2.04 28.21 -12.21
C PRO A 166 -1.83 28.37 -13.71
N GLU A 167 -0.93 29.27 -14.12
CA GLU A 167 -0.59 29.53 -15.51
C GLU A 167 0.09 28.34 -16.21
N ASN A 168 0.77 27.48 -15.47
CA ASN A 168 1.37 26.27 -16.00
C ASN A 168 0.34 25.15 -16.08
N LEU A 169 -0.37 24.87 -14.97
CA LEU A 169 -1.35 23.78 -14.93
C LEU A 169 -2.52 24.01 -15.90
N ALA A 170 -2.91 25.28 -16.11
CA ALA A 170 -3.96 25.66 -17.06
C ALA A 170 -3.70 25.15 -18.49
N LYS A 171 -2.41 25.06 -18.90
CA LYS A 171 -2.03 24.54 -20.22
C LYS A 171 -2.41 23.08 -20.43
N PHE A 172 -2.54 22.30 -19.35
CA PHE A 172 -2.90 20.87 -19.35
C PHE A 172 -4.40 20.62 -19.17
N LYS A 173 -5.21 21.66 -18.94
CA LYS A 173 -6.64 21.54 -18.64
C LYS A 173 -7.40 20.71 -19.67
N ASP A 174 -7.18 20.96 -20.94
CA ASP A 174 -7.94 20.34 -22.04
C ASP A 174 -7.57 18.87 -22.23
N CYS A 175 -6.30 18.52 -22.07
CA CYS A 175 -5.86 17.12 -22.14
C CYS A 175 -6.13 16.33 -20.84
N GLY A 176 -6.42 17.01 -19.75
CA GLY A 176 -6.88 16.42 -18.48
C GLY A 176 -5.78 16.26 -17.44
N VAL A 177 -6.11 16.77 -16.24
CA VAL A 177 -5.28 16.67 -15.05
C VAL A 177 -6.03 15.92 -13.97
N HIS A 178 -5.43 14.87 -13.41
CA HIS A 178 -5.92 14.21 -12.21
C HIS A 178 -4.99 14.49 -11.02
N MET A 179 -5.53 14.38 -9.82
CA MET A 179 -4.79 14.42 -8.57
C MET A 179 -5.26 13.31 -7.64
N LEU A 180 -4.36 12.84 -6.77
CA LEU A 180 -4.75 11.98 -5.66
C LEU A 180 -5.85 12.63 -4.82
N ASP A 181 -6.86 11.87 -4.43
CA ASP A 181 -7.81 12.28 -3.40
C ASP A 181 -7.22 11.97 -2.02
N SER A 182 -6.12 12.63 -1.71
CA SER A 182 -5.36 12.46 -0.47
C SER A 182 -4.78 13.80 -0.02
N ALA A 183 -5.32 14.35 1.07
CA ALA A 183 -4.78 15.54 1.70
C ALA A 183 -3.36 15.31 2.22
N ASP A 184 -3.07 14.08 2.64
CA ASP A 184 -1.79 13.68 3.22
C ASP A 184 -0.68 13.49 2.17
N ASP A 185 -1.01 13.49 0.89
CA ASP A 185 -0.04 13.58 -0.22
C ASP A 185 0.08 15.01 -0.75
N ILE A 186 -1.06 15.69 -0.95
CA ILE A 186 -1.10 16.98 -1.66
C ILE A 186 -0.67 18.16 -0.78
N PHE A 187 -1.10 18.22 0.49
CA PHE A 187 -0.71 19.34 1.36
C PHE A 187 0.78 19.32 1.74
N PRO A 188 1.42 18.19 2.06
CA PRO A 188 2.87 18.16 2.25
C PRO A 188 3.66 18.60 1.02
N ALA A 189 3.24 18.20 -0.18
CA ALA A 189 3.86 18.69 -1.43
C ALA A 189 3.69 20.20 -1.59
N ALA A 190 2.49 20.74 -1.31
CA ALA A 190 2.22 22.19 -1.37
C ALA A 190 3.00 22.95 -0.29
N LEU A 191 3.13 22.42 0.93
CA LEU A 191 3.93 23.01 2.00
C LEU A 191 5.41 23.06 1.60
N GLY A 192 5.98 21.95 1.12
CA GLY A 192 7.37 21.88 0.65
C GLY A 192 7.63 22.86 -0.49
N TYR A 193 6.73 22.96 -1.45
CA TYR A 193 6.80 23.93 -2.54
C TYR A 193 6.79 25.39 -2.04
N LEU A 194 6.06 25.70 -0.97
CA LEU A 194 6.04 27.02 -0.32
C LEU A 194 7.27 27.27 0.58
N GLY A 195 8.21 26.33 0.68
CA GLY A 195 9.37 26.41 1.58
C GLY A 195 8.99 26.26 3.06
N LEU A 196 7.83 25.65 3.35
CA LEU A 196 7.35 25.36 4.69
C LEU A 196 7.65 23.89 5.05
N ASP A 197 7.59 23.57 6.35
CA ASP A 197 7.75 22.20 6.81
C ASP A 197 6.58 21.33 6.30
N PRO A 198 6.83 20.25 5.52
CA PRO A 198 5.81 19.33 5.07
C PRO A 198 5.00 18.68 6.21
N ASN A 199 5.57 18.63 7.42
CA ASN A 199 4.92 18.13 8.63
C ASN A 199 4.29 19.26 9.48
N SER A 200 4.20 20.48 8.99
CA SER A 200 3.64 21.59 9.78
C SER A 200 2.24 21.26 10.29
N THR A 201 2.04 21.48 11.59
CA THR A 201 0.74 21.38 12.27
C THR A 201 0.10 22.76 12.50
N LYS A 202 0.79 23.85 12.07
CA LYS A 202 0.30 25.20 12.23
C LYS A 202 -0.85 25.47 11.26
N GLN A 203 -2.00 25.86 11.79
CA GLN A 203 -3.19 26.15 10.97
C GLN A 203 -2.89 27.14 9.85
N ALA A 204 -2.13 28.20 10.12
CA ALA A 204 -1.79 29.20 9.11
C ALA A 204 -0.97 28.63 7.92
N ASP A 205 -0.11 27.63 8.16
CA ASP A 205 0.66 26.98 7.09
C ASP A 205 -0.25 26.04 6.28
N LEU A 206 -1.11 25.28 6.96
CA LEU A 206 -2.10 24.42 6.31
C LEU A 206 -3.09 25.21 5.47
N GLU A 207 -3.50 26.40 5.93
CA GLU A 207 -4.35 27.32 5.15
C GLU A 207 -3.64 27.81 3.88
N LYS A 208 -2.35 28.19 3.97
CA LYS A 208 -1.55 28.57 2.79
C LYS A 208 -1.46 27.43 1.76
N ALA A 209 -1.24 26.20 2.22
CA ALA A 209 -1.21 25.02 1.34
C ALA A 209 -2.59 24.81 0.67
N ALA A 210 -3.67 24.88 1.44
CA ALA A 210 -5.02 24.75 0.92
C ALA A 210 -5.38 25.87 -0.07
N ASP A 211 -4.95 27.11 0.19
CA ASP A 211 -5.17 28.26 -0.72
C ASP A 211 -4.38 28.09 -2.02
N LEU A 212 -3.15 27.55 -1.96
CA LEU A 212 -2.36 27.23 -3.14
C LEU A 212 -3.09 26.19 -4.01
N VAL A 213 -3.53 25.10 -3.40
CA VAL A 213 -4.25 24.03 -4.11
C VAL A 213 -5.60 24.51 -4.62
N SER A 214 -6.29 25.38 -3.89
CA SER A 214 -7.56 25.99 -4.35
C SER A 214 -7.40 26.81 -5.62
N LYS A 215 -6.27 27.51 -5.81
CA LYS A 215 -5.99 28.31 -7.03
C LYS A 215 -5.86 27.41 -8.27
N ILE A 216 -5.37 26.19 -8.12
CA ILE A 216 -5.19 25.27 -9.24
C ILE A 216 -6.39 24.34 -9.44
N ARG A 217 -7.32 24.28 -8.48
CA ARG A 217 -8.52 23.43 -8.52
C ARG A 217 -9.33 23.54 -9.83
N PRO A 218 -9.52 24.74 -10.46
CA PRO A 218 -10.27 24.87 -11.71
C PRO A 218 -9.67 24.11 -12.91
N TYR A 219 -8.41 23.71 -12.82
CA TYR A 219 -7.69 23.00 -13.88
C TYR A 219 -7.61 21.48 -13.61
N VAL A 220 -7.99 21.03 -12.42
CA VAL A 220 -8.04 19.61 -12.04
C VAL A 220 -9.38 19.03 -12.45
N ARG A 221 -9.36 18.05 -13.36
CA ARG A 221 -10.55 17.34 -13.84
C ARG A 221 -11.15 16.48 -12.75
N LYS A 222 -10.29 15.73 -12.02
CA LYS A 222 -10.75 14.77 -11.01
C LYS A 222 -9.72 14.59 -9.89
N PHE A 223 -10.23 14.44 -8.67
CA PHE A 223 -9.50 13.89 -7.53
C PHE A 223 -9.88 12.43 -7.37
N HIS A 224 -8.93 11.52 -7.53
CA HIS A 224 -9.14 10.08 -7.37
C HIS A 224 -7.81 9.34 -7.21
N SER A 225 -7.74 8.38 -6.29
CA SER A 225 -6.49 7.72 -5.93
C SER A 225 -6.20 6.41 -6.69
N SER A 226 -7.10 5.94 -7.58
CA SER A 226 -6.86 4.71 -8.37
C SER A 226 -7.14 4.85 -9.88
N GLU A 227 -8.16 5.57 -10.29
CA GLU A 227 -8.57 5.66 -11.71
C GLU A 227 -7.52 6.30 -12.62
N TYR A 228 -6.66 7.18 -12.08
CA TYR A 228 -5.65 7.89 -12.88
C TYR A 228 -4.67 6.94 -13.57
N LEU A 229 -4.42 5.75 -12.99
CA LEU A 229 -3.55 4.74 -13.59
C LEU A 229 -4.06 4.33 -14.98
N SER A 230 -5.33 3.96 -15.08
CA SER A 230 -5.94 3.56 -16.35
C SER A 230 -6.12 4.75 -17.29
N ALA A 231 -6.55 5.91 -16.78
CA ALA A 231 -6.73 7.12 -17.56
C ALA A 231 -5.42 7.61 -18.20
N LEU A 232 -4.30 7.51 -17.47
CA LEU A 232 -2.97 7.84 -17.99
C LEU A 232 -2.51 6.81 -19.03
N ALA A 233 -2.69 5.51 -18.75
CA ALA A 233 -2.29 4.42 -19.66
C ALA A 233 -3.02 4.48 -21.00
N THR A 234 -4.27 4.92 -21.02
CA THR A 234 -5.08 5.06 -22.25
C THR A 234 -4.89 6.41 -22.96
N GLY A 235 -4.21 7.37 -22.30
CA GLY A 235 -4.05 8.73 -22.82
C GLY A 235 -5.29 9.62 -22.66
N GLU A 236 -6.25 9.22 -21.83
CA GLU A 236 -7.42 10.04 -21.47
C GLU A 236 -7.03 11.30 -20.68
N ILE A 237 -5.95 11.20 -19.90
CA ILE A 237 -5.34 12.32 -19.20
C ILE A 237 -3.86 12.46 -19.59
N CYS A 238 -3.32 13.65 -19.40
CA CYS A 238 -1.93 13.95 -19.75
C CYS A 238 -1.04 14.30 -18.57
N LEU A 239 -1.62 14.60 -17.42
CA LEU A 239 -0.88 14.95 -16.21
C LEU A 239 -1.59 14.39 -14.96
N VAL A 240 -0.79 13.93 -14.00
CA VAL A 240 -1.30 13.51 -12.68
C VAL A 240 -0.28 13.79 -11.59
N VAL A 241 -0.77 14.19 -10.41
CA VAL A 241 -0.02 14.02 -9.16
C VAL A 241 -0.41 12.66 -8.61
N GLY A 242 0.54 11.72 -8.60
CA GLY A 242 0.28 10.32 -8.31
C GLY A 242 1.49 9.60 -7.72
N TRP A 243 1.29 8.34 -7.37
CA TRP A 243 2.33 7.48 -6.79
C TRP A 243 3.23 6.87 -7.87
N SER A 244 4.53 6.80 -7.58
CA SER A 244 5.57 6.40 -8.54
C SER A 244 5.27 5.08 -9.25
N GLY A 245 5.01 4.01 -8.51
CA GLY A 245 4.77 2.69 -9.10
C GLY A 245 3.50 2.61 -9.92
N ASP A 246 2.43 3.32 -9.55
CA ASP A 246 1.20 3.37 -10.33
C ASP A 246 1.43 4.04 -11.69
N VAL A 247 2.19 5.15 -11.71
CA VAL A 247 2.56 5.80 -12.97
C VAL A 247 3.44 4.89 -13.82
N MET A 248 4.36 4.14 -13.19
CA MET A 248 5.19 3.17 -13.89
C MET A 248 4.38 1.97 -14.40
N GLN A 249 3.37 1.51 -13.65
CA GLN A 249 2.42 0.50 -14.14
C GLN A 249 1.61 1.03 -15.34
N ALA A 250 1.17 2.29 -15.30
CA ALA A 250 0.49 2.93 -16.43
C ALA A 250 1.41 2.93 -17.67
N ARG A 251 2.71 3.23 -17.51
CA ARG A 251 3.73 3.15 -18.56
C ARG A 251 3.81 1.74 -19.17
N SER A 252 3.88 0.73 -18.32
CA SER A 252 3.94 -0.68 -18.76
C SER A 252 2.68 -1.09 -19.52
N ARG A 253 1.49 -0.75 -19.00
CA ARG A 253 0.20 -1.06 -19.65
C ARG A 253 0.05 -0.36 -21.01
N ALA A 254 0.49 0.89 -21.13
CA ALA A 254 0.47 1.62 -22.40
C ALA A 254 1.39 0.96 -23.43
N ALA A 255 2.59 0.54 -23.01
CA ALA A 255 3.54 -0.17 -23.86
C ALA A 255 3.02 -1.53 -24.33
N GLU A 256 2.42 -2.32 -23.44
CA GLU A 256 1.78 -3.61 -23.75
C GLU A 256 0.61 -3.45 -24.73
N ALA A 257 -0.22 -2.43 -24.53
CA ALA A 257 -1.34 -2.11 -25.41
C ALA A 257 -0.91 -1.56 -26.77
N LYS A 258 0.34 -1.15 -26.93
CA LYS A 258 0.89 -0.54 -28.15
C LYS A 258 0.04 0.62 -28.69
N ASN A 259 -0.59 1.37 -27.79
CA ASN A 259 -1.53 2.44 -28.13
C ASN A 259 -0.85 3.79 -28.48
N GLY A 260 0.50 3.82 -28.50
CA GLY A 260 1.29 5.00 -28.83
C GLY A 260 1.44 6.02 -27.70
N VAL A 261 0.85 5.75 -26.52
CA VAL A 261 0.99 6.58 -25.30
C VAL A 261 2.37 6.29 -24.69
N GLU A 262 3.10 7.36 -24.40
CA GLU A 262 4.40 7.33 -23.75
C GLU A 262 4.29 8.07 -22.42
N ILE A 263 4.65 7.40 -21.31
CA ILE A 263 4.44 7.91 -19.97
C ILE A 263 5.78 8.13 -19.27
N GLY A 264 5.95 9.32 -18.70
CA GLY A 264 7.03 9.71 -17.81
C GLY A 264 6.55 9.88 -16.37
N TYR A 265 7.50 9.76 -15.46
CA TYR A 265 7.34 10.14 -14.06
C TYR A 265 8.52 11.02 -13.65
N ALA A 266 8.26 12.00 -12.84
CA ALA A 266 9.30 12.85 -12.28
C ALA A 266 9.10 13.02 -10.77
N ILE A 267 10.21 12.89 -10.05
CA ILE A 267 10.33 13.35 -8.66
C ILE A 267 10.71 14.82 -8.72
N PRO A 268 9.87 15.74 -8.23
CA PRO A 268 10.15 17.17 -8.30
C PRO A 268 11.45 17.59 -7.60
N GLU A 269 12.17 18.52 -8.18
CA GLU A 269 13.49 18.96 -7.70
C GLU A 269 13.44 19.67 -6.34
N GLU A 270 12.29 20.21 -5.96
CA GLU A 270 12.06 20.84 -4.67
C GLU A 270 11.91 19.80 -3.54
N GLY A 271 11.74 18.54 -3.89
CA GLY A 271 11.50 17.42 -2.97
C GLY A 271 10.11 16.83 -3.12
N ALA A 272 9.97 15.63 -2.63
CA ALA A 272 8.73 14.85 -2.70
C ALA A 272 8.54 13.98 -1.47
N GLN A 273 7.30 13.62 -1.20
CA GLN A 273 7.00 12.65 -0.14
C GLN A 273 7.50 11.25 -0.53
N MET A 274 8.20 10.62 0.40
CA MET A 274 8.49 9.19 0.38
C MET A 274 7.54 8.49 1.36
N PHE A 275 6.89 7.43 0.92
CA PHE A 275 5.97 6.66 1.73
C PHE A 275 6.39 5.20 1.82
N PHE A 276 5.94 4.51 2.87
CA PHE A 276 6.21 3.10 3.14
C PHE A 276 4.90 2.39 3.47
N ASP A 277 4.58 1.34 2.72
CA ASP A 277 3.43 0.48 2.97
C ASP A 277 3.88 -0.80 3.66
N ASN A 278 3.12 -1.26 4.63
CA ASN A 278 3.61 -2.23 5.60
C ASN A 278 2.60 -3.35 5.84
N LEU A 279 3.06 -4.59 5.84
CA LEU A 279 2.28 -5.75 6.24
C LEU A 279 2.12 -5.75 7.76
N ALA A 280 0.89 -5.74 8.24
CA ALA A 280 0.57 -5.77 9.66
C ALA A 280 -0.58 -6.75 9.94
N ILE A 281 -0.64 -7.29 11.17
CA ILE A 281 -1.68 -8.22 11.62
C ILE A 281 -2.62 -7.47 12.57
N PRO A 282 -3.91 -7.31 12.24
CA PRO A 282 -4.89 -6.71 13.15
C PRO A 282 -4.99 -7.46 14.48
N ALA A 283 -5.28 -6.75 15.56
CA ALA A 283 -5.44 -7.35 16.89
C ALA A 283 -6.63 -8.32 16.96
N ASP A 284 -7.62 -8.15 16.07
CA ASP A 284 -8.82 -8.98 15.95
C ASP A 284 -8.73 -10.09 14.89
N ALA A 285 -7.54 -10.30 14.28
CA ALA A 285 -7.29 -11.34 13.28
C ALA A 285 -7.64 -12.74 13.83
N GLN A 286 -8.33 -13.53 13.01
CA GLN A 286 -8.80 -14.87 13.40
C GLN A 286 -7.84 -15.99 12.93
N HIS A 287 -7.07 -15.77 11.86
CA HIS A 287 -6.18 -16.75 11.25
C HIS A 287 -4.72 -16.28 11.36
N VAL A 288 -4.27 -16.05 12.61
CA VAL A 288 -2.96 -15.46 12.91
C VAL A 288 -1.79 -16.33 12.42
N ALA A 289 -1.92 -17.67 12.48
CA ALA A 289 -0.88 -18.57 11.99
C ALA A 289 -0.70 -18.44 10.47
N GLU A 290 -1.80 -18.40 9.73
CA GLU A 290 -1.83 -18.23 8.28
C GLU A 290 -1.35 -16.83 7.85
N ALA A 291 -1.66 -15.82 8.67
CA ALA A 291 -1.14 -14.45 8.46
C ALA A 291 0.39 -14.40 8.51
N TYR A 292 1.00 -15.09 9.50
CA TYR A 292 2.46 -15.21 9.56
C TYR A 292 3.04 -15.95 8.35
N GLU A 293 2.41 -17.02 7.90
CA GLU A 293 2.85 -17.75 6.71
C GLU A 293 2.78 -16.89 5.46
N LEU A 294 1.71 -16.10 5.29
CA LEU A 294 1.57 -15.18 4.16
C LEU A 294 2.63 -14.06 4.21
N ILE A 295 2.81 -13.40 5.35
CA ILE A 295 3.82 -12.35 5.51
C ILE A 295 5.22 -12.89 5.23
N ASN A 296 5.56 -14.06 5.80
CA ASN A 296 6.85 -14.67 5.58
C ASN A 296 7.08 -15.10 4.12
N TYR A 297 6.03 -15.56 3.43
CA TYR A 297 6.06 -15.86 2.00
C TYR A 297 6.29 -14.61 1.16
N LEU A 298 5.55 -13.53 1.41
CA LEU A 298 5.71 -12.25 0.71
C LEU A 298 7.12 -11.64 0.91
N TYR A 299 7.77 -12.00 2.02
CA TYR A 299 9.13 -11.58 2.36
C TYR A 299 10.23 -12.50 1.79
N ARG A 300 9.89 -13.52 1.01
CA ARG A 300 10.89 -14.29 0.24
C ARG A 300 11.50 -13.39 -0.84
N PRO A 301 12.82 -13.44 -1.08
CA PRO A 301 13.48 -12.58 -2.07
C PRO A 301 12.92 -12.72 -3.50
N ASP A 302 12.59 -13.93 -3.92
CA ASP A 302 12.00 -14.22 -5.23
C ASP A 302 10.58 -13.66 -5.37
N VAL A 303 9.77 -13.74 -4.31
CA VAL A 303 8.40 -13.22 -4.28
C VAL A 303 8.39 -11.68 -4.23
N ALA A 304 9.24 -11.09 -3.39
CA ALA A 304 9.39 -9.64 -3.30
C ALA A 304 9.88 -9.04 -4.63
N ALA A 305 10.89 -9.67 -5.26
CA ALA A 305 11.37 -9.25 -6.58
C ALA A 305 10.28 -9.37 -7.65
N LYS A 306 9.49 -10.45 -7.65
CA LYS A 306 8.38 -10.66 -8.58
C LYS A 306 7.33 -9.56 -8.47
N ASN A 307 6.96 -9.19 -7.24
CA ASN A 307 6.06 -8.08 -7.01
C ASN A 307 6.66 -6.76 -7.51
N SER A 308 7.92 -6.43 -7.18
CA SER A 308 8.56 -5.21 -7.68
C SER A 308 8.65 -5.18 -9.21
N ASN A 309 8.98 -6.29 -9.84
CA ASN A 309 9.07 -6.39 -11.31
C ASN A 309 7.73 -6.14 -11.99
N PHE A 310 6.63 -6.57 -11.38
CA PHE A 310 5.28 -6.35 -11.92
C PHE A 310 4.74 -4.95 -11.59
N LEU A 311 4.91 -4.52 -10.33
CA LEU A 311 4.33 -3.29 -9.80
C LEU A 311 5.15 -2.05 -10.10
N SER A 312 6.44 -2.22 -10.40
CA SER A 312 7.40 -1.11 -10.52
C SER A 312 7.51 -0.24 -9.26
N TYR A 313 7.28 -0.85 -8.09
CA TYR A 313 7.56 -0.25 -6.78
C TYR A 313 8.84 -0.83 -6.20
N ALA A 314 9.58 -0.03 -5.45
CA ALA A 314 10.66 -0.52 -4.62
C ALA A 314 10.08 -1.29 -3.41
N ASN A 315 10.79 -2.33 -2.95
CA ASN A 315 10.38 -3.12 -1.79
C ASN A 315 11.39 -3.04 -0.65
N GLY A 316 11.00 -3.49 0.53
CA GLY A 316 11.83 -3.48 1.73
C GLY A 316 12.74 -4.67 1.92
N ASN A 317 12.94 -5.52 0.90
CA ASN A 317 13.75 -6.74 0.96
C ASN A 317 15.06 -6.55 0.20
N LEU A 318 16.18 -6.39 0.92
CA LEU A 318 17.49 -6.17 0.30
C LEU A 318 17.95 -7.35 -0.57
N ALA A 319 17.68 -8.58 -0.13
CA ALA A 319 18.11 -9.78 -0.85
C ALA A 319 17.38 -9.96 -2.20
N SER A 320 16.23 -9.31 -2.38
CA SER A 320 15.46 -9.34 -3.63
C SER A 320 16.11 -8.53 -4.75
N GLN A 321 16.94 -7.53 -4.44
CA GLN A 321 17.49 -6.60 -5.43
C GLN A 321 18.24 -7.29 -6.58
N LYS A 322 18.97 -8.37 -6.27
CA LYS A 322 19.67 -9.18 -7.30
C LYS A 322 18.74 -9.96 -8.24
N LEU A 323 17.45 -10.03 -7.94
CA LEU A 323 16.40 -10.70 -8.72
C LEU A 323 15.45 -9.70 -9.40
N ILE A 324 15.59 -8.42 -9.12
CA ILE A 324 14.81 -7.35 -9.75
C ILE A 324 15.36 -7.10 -11.16
N ASP A 325 14.44 -6.88 -12.11
CA ASP A 325 14.83 -6.50 -13.49
C ASP A 325 15.75 -5.26 -13.44
N PRO A 326 16.92 -5.30 -14.10
CA PRO A 326 17.83 -4.16 -14.15
C PRO A 326 17.20 -2.86 -14.65
N LYS A 327 16.16 -2.93 -15.49
CA LYS A 327 15.42 -1.74 -15.95
C LYS A 327 14.65 -1.07 -14.82
N ILE A 328 14.18 -1.83 -13.84
CA ILE A 328 13.49 -1.34 -12.66
C ILE A 328 14.49 -0.90 -11.58
N LEU A 329 15.48 -1.74 -11.29
CA LEU A 329 16.49 -1.47 -10.27
C LEU A 329 17.31 -0.21 -10.57
N ASN A 330 17.58 0.06 -11.86
CA ASN A 330 18.36 1.23 -12.30
C ASN A 330 17.52 2.46 -12.62
N ASP A 331 16.19 2.36 -12.61
CA ASP A 331 15.30 3.51 -12.80
C ASP A 331 15.32 4.40 -11.54
N LYS A 332 15.83 5.62 -11.69
CA LYS A 332 16.00 6.58 -10.57
C LYS A 332 14.68 7.13 -10.02
N ASN A 333 13.59 6.90 -10.71
CA ASN A 333 12.25 7.22 -10.24
C ASN A 333 11.65 6.11 -9.35
N ILE A 334 12.24 4.90 -9.39
CA ILE A 334 11.84 3.76 -8.55
C ILE A 334 12.84 3.57 -7.40
N TYR A 335 14.14 3.61 -7.74
CA TYR A 335 15.26 3.53 -6.80
C TYR A 335 16.10 4.81 -6.90
N PRO A 336 15.68 5.91 -6.25
CA PRO A 336 16.36 7.21 -6.29
C PRO A 336 17.81 7.12 -5.83
N ASN A 337 18.68 7.95 -6.41
CA ASN A 337 20.04 8.09 -5.96
C ASN A 337 20.11 8.94 -4.68
N GLU A 338 21.29 9.00 -4.02
CA GLU A 338 21.50 9.71 -2.77
C GLU A 338 21.12 11.21 -2.86
N THR A 339 21.42 11.87 -3.98
CA THR A 339 21.06 13.27 -4.20
C THR A 339 19.55 13.48 -4.20
N THR A 340 18.80 12.59 -4.83
CA THR A 340 17.33 12.65 -4.82
C THR A 340 16.79 12.25 -3.46
N LEU A 341 17.32 11.18 -2.85
CA LEU A 341 16.90 10.72 -1.52
C LEU A 341 17.06 11.82 -0.46
N SER A 342 18.12 12.64 -0.52
CA SER A 342 18.33 13.73 0.44
C SER A 342 17.29 14.86 0.37
N LYS A 343 16.53 14.92 -0.71
CA LYS A 343 15.43 15.90 -0.91
C LYS A 343 14.06 15.32 -0.56
N LEU A 344 13.97 13.99 -0.40
CA LEU A 344 12.72 13.36 -0.03
C LEU A 344 12.42 13.59 1.45
N PHE A 345 11.15 13.75 1.74
CA PHE A 345 10.66 13.87 3.11
C PHE A 345 9.64 12.79 3.41
N VAL A 346 9.48 12.48 4.68
CA VAL A 346 8.43 11.60 5.18
C VAL A 346 7.45 12.42 6.02
N ILE A 347 6.19 12.01 6.03
CA ILE A 347 5.19 12.60 6.93
C ILE A 347 4.95 11.67 8.11
N THR A 348 4.63 12.25 9.26
CA THR A 348 4.30 11.52 10.49
C THR A 348 2.83 11.66 10.83
N ALA A 349 2.32 10.78 11.68
CA ALA A 349 0.96 10.87 12.17
C ALA A 349 0.71 12.24 12.83
N ARG A 350 -0.43 12.84 12.52
CA ARG A 350 -0.87 14.11 13.10
C ARG A 350 -1.82 13.88 14.26
N ASP A 351 -1.84 14.81 15.19
CA ASP A 351 -2.82 14.80 16.27
C ASP A 351 -4.26 15.00 15.73
N PRO A 352 -5.29 14.55 16.47
CA PRO A 352 -6.67 14.61 16.00
C PRO A 352 -7.20 16.04 15.72
N ALA A 353 -6.63 17.08 16.36
CA ALA A 353 -7.06 18.46 16.11
C ALA A 353 -6.52 18.95 14.76
N THR A 354 -5.24 18.70 14.49
CA THR A 354 -4.60 18.98 13.19
C THR A 354 -5.29 18.20 12.08
N GLN A 355 -5.60 16.91 12.28
CA GLN A 355 -6.28 16.10 11.26
C GLN A 355 -7.67 16.65 10.92
N ARG A 356 -8.44 17.14 11.90
CA ARG A 356 -9.73 17.81 11.63
C ARG A 356 -9.58 19.09 10.78
N ILE A 357 -8.52 19.86 11.02
CA ILE A 357 -8.22 21.05 10.23
C ILE A 357 -7.94 20.65 8.78
N ILE A 358 -7.07 19.67 8.57
CA ILE A 358 -6.71 19.15 7.25
C ILE A 358 -7.94 18.65 6.51
N ASN A 359 -8.77 17.81 7.13
CA ASN A 359 -9.97 17.26 6.50
C ASN A 359 -10.96 18.36 6.08
N ARG A 360 -11.15 19.39 6.91
CA ARG A 360 -11.99 20.55 6.58
C ARG A 360 -11.42 21.34 5.39
N LEU A 361 -10.11 21.62 5.41
CA LEU A 361 -9.44 22.33 4.34
C LEU A 361 -9.45 21.55 3.03
N TRP A 362 -9.25 20.23 3.10
CA TRP A 362 -9.32 19.35 1.92
C TRP A 362 -10.73 19.33 1.31
N THR A 363 -11.76 19.25 2.14
CA THR A 363 -13.15 19.37 1.69
C THR A 363 -13.39 20.70 0.98
N ARG A 364 -12.92 21.82 1.56
CA ARG A 364 -12.98 23.15 0.94
C ARG A 364 -12.32 23.16 -0.45
N VAL A 365 -11.10 22.62 -0.56
CA VAL A 365 -10.37 22.50 -1.83
C VAL A 365 -11.18 21.74 -2.87
N LYS A 366 -11.67 20.54 -2.51
CA LYS A 366 -12.39 19.67 -3.48
C LYS A 366 -13.72 20.28 -3.95
N THR A 367 -14.45 20.89 -3.04
CA THR A 367 -15.78 21.46 -3.34
C THR A 367 -15.73 22.87 -3.90
N GLY A 368 -14.61 23.59 -3.74
CA GLY A 368 -14.46 25.00 -4.13
C GLY A 368 -15.28 25.96 -3.25
N ARG A 369 -15.67 25.54 -2.02
CA ARG A 369 -16.54 26.30 -1.11
C ARG A 369 -15.89 26.46 0.25
#